data_57c978379d5882646d50f23a094b7f47
#
_entry.id   57c978379d5882646d50f23a094b7f47
#
_cell.length_a   1.000
_cell.length_b   1.000
_cell.length_c   1.000
_cell.angle_alpha   90.00
_cell.angle_beta   90.00
_cell.angle_gamma   90.00
#
_symmetry.space_group_name_H-M   'P 1'
#
loop_
_entity.id
_entity.type
_entity.pdbx_description
1 polymer ?
#
loop_
_entity_poly.entity_id
_entity_poly.type
_entity_poly.pdbx_seq_one_letter_code
_entity_poly.pdbx_strand_id
1 'polypeptide(L)'
;MLRRMNRKIRNVLGSGRLPGFGREGFTLVEIMMVLMILSVGVLPIAVIQHRSRHQVSEADRSTQGIQLAQMHLERTKGLGFGNAVNDAGQTGEIAWTVQVTNVAFGLDRIQVTTTWKDGDVEESLTIADLLSTR
;
A
#
# COMPACT_ATOMS: atom_id res chain seq x y z
N MET A 1 29.78 -70.18 -34.68
CA MET A 1 28.63 -69.30 -35.07
C MET A 1 28.55 -68.06 -34.22
N LEU A 2 29.48 -67.72 -33.37
CA LEU A 2 29.42 -66.54 -32.45
C LEU A 2 30.34 -65.36 -32.88
N ARG A 3 31.05 -65.47 -33.99
CA ARG A 3 31.98 -64.38 -34.44
C ARG A 3 31.33 -63.35 -35.38
N ARG A 4 30.14 -63.57 -35.87
CA ARG A 4 29.48 -62.67 -36.82
C ARG A 4 28.49 -61.69 -36.15
N MET A 5 28.13 -61.90 -34.91
CA MET A 5 27.18 -61.08 -34.20
C MET A 5 27.78 -59.85 -33.56
N ASN A 6 29.07 -59.84 -33.31
CA ASN A 6 29.76 -58.75 -32.60
C ASN A 6 30.17 -57.55 -33.50
N ARG A 7 30.02 -57.68 -34.84
CA ARG A 7 30.34 -56.58 -35.76
C ARG A 7 29.18 -55.63 -36.02
N LYS A 8 27.93 -56.08 -35.79
CA LYS A 8 26.76 -55.26 -36.04
C LYS A 8 26.40 -54.31 -34.87
N ILE A 9 26.82 -54.64 -33.67
CA ILE A 9 26.54 -53.84 -32.48
C ILE A 9 27.48 -52.64 -32.38
N ARG A 10 28.68 -52.72 -32.97
CA ARG A 10 29.68 -51.64 -32.89
C ARG A 10 29.41 -50.46 -33.83
N ASN A 11 28.56 -50.66 -34.83
CA ASN A 11 28.20 -49.58 -35.78
C ASN A 11 26.96 -48.78 -35.37
N VAL A 12 26.22 -49.21 -34.32
CA VAL A 12 25.06 -48.48 -33.83
C VAL A 12 25.40 -47.47 -32.72
N LEU A 13 26.55 -47.68 -32.07
CA LEU A 13 27.00 -46.82 -30.98
C LEU A 13 28.02 -45.73 -31.41
N GLY A 14 28.26 -45.59 -32.71
CA GLY A 14 29.36 -44.77 -33.24
C GLY A 14 29.00 -43.41 -33.84
N SER A 15 27.78 -42.91 -33.72
CA SER A 15 27.45 -41.57 -34.25
C SER A 15 26.41 -40.83 -33.42
N GLY A 16 26.49 -40.95 -32.10
CA GLY A 16 25.84 -39.98 -31.22
C GLY A 16 26.67 -38.68 -31.25
N ARG A 17 26.67 -37.95 -32.37
CA ARG A 17 26.95 -36.53 -32.35
C ARG A 17 25.81 -35.93 -31.55
N LEU A 18 26.05 -35.67 -30.28
CA LEU A 18 25.23 -34.71 -29.55
C LEU A 18 25.18 -33.45 -30.39
N PRO A 19 24.00 -32.90 -30.68
CA PRO A 19 23.92 -31.58 -31.32
C PRO A 19 24.76 -30.65 -30.42
N GLY A 20 25.93 -30.23 -30.92
CA GLY A 20 26.71 -29.22 -30.25
C GLY A 20 25.77 -28.04 -30.09
N PHE A 21 25.52 -27.66 -28.86
CA PHE A 21 24.95 -26.32 -28.58
C PHE A 21 25.97 -25.37 -29.21
N GLY A 22 25.67 -24.93 -30.42
CA GLY A 22 26.41 -23.88 -31.09
C GLY A 22 26.50 -22.73 -30.12
N ARG A 23 27.71 -22.32 -29.77
CA ARG A 23 27.94 -21.02 -29.14
C ARG A 23 27.62 -19.95 -30.17
N GLU A 24 26.35 -19.82 -30.49
CA GLU A 24 25.85 -18.67 -31.23
C GLU A 24 25.88 -17.50 -30.28
N GLY A 25 26.88 -16.65 -30.43
CA GLY A 25 26.96 -15.41 -29.69
C GLY A 25 25.77 -14.53 -30.09
N PHE A 26 25.14 -13.88 -29.12
CA PHE A 26 24.07 -12.92 -29.38
C PHE A 26 24.56 -11.85 -30.35
N THR A 27 23.74 -11.51 -31.35
CA THR A 27 24.04 -10.43 -32.23
C THR A 27 23.87 -9.09 -31.52
N LEU A 28 24.63 -8.08 -31.93
CA LEU A 28 24.51 -6.71 -31.37
C LEU A 28 23.05 -6.20 -31.45
N VAL A 29 22.37 -6.51 -32.58
CA VAL A 29 20.97 -6.15 -32.82
C VAL A 29 20.03 -6.81 -31.79
N GLU A 30 20.27 -8.07 -31.48
CA GLU A 30 19.46 -8.82 -30.48
C GLU A 30 19.58 -8.21 -29.09
N ILE A 31 20.79 -7.86 -28.67
CA ILE A 31 21.01 -7.15 -27.40
C ILE A 31 20.33 -5.78 -27.40
N MET A 32 20.40 -5.03 -28.49
CA MET A 32 19.70 -3.73 -28.61
C MET A 32 18.18 -3.91 -28.53
N MET A 33 17.60 -4.92 -29.19
CA MET A 33 16.18 -5.22 -29.11
C MET A 33 15.76 -5.60 -27.68
N VAL A 34 16.52 -6.45 -26.99
CA VAL A 34 16.26 -6.85 -25.62
C VAL A 34 16.29 -5.63 -24.69
N LEU A 35 17.29 -4.76 -24.83
CA LEU A 35 17.38 -3.53 -24.04
C LEU A 35 16.21 -2.58 -24.31
N MET A 36 15.76 -2.49 -25.56
CA MET A 36 14.59 -1.68 -25.94
C MET A 36 13.31 -2.22 -25.28
N ILE A 37 13.05 -3.52 -25.34
CA ILE A 37 11.89 -4.17 -24.72
C ILE A 37 11.96 -4.04 -23.20
N LEU A 38 13.13 -4.26 -22.61
CA LEU A 38 13.34 -4.08 -21.16
C LEU A 38 13.07 -2.64 -20.71
N SER A 39 13.54 -1.66 -21.48
CA SER A 39 13.32 -0.25 -21.16
C SER A 39 11.84 0.11 -21.14
N VAL A 40 11.07 -0.35 -22.13
CA VAL A 40 9.62 -0.13 -22.20
C VAL A 40 8.87 -0.87 -21.10
N GLY A 41 9.33 -2.07 -20.73
CA GLY A 41 8.70 -2.90 -19.71
C GLY A 41 8.99 -2.47 -18.26
N VAL A 42 10.22 -2.05 -17.97
CA VAL A 42 10.67 -1.74 -16.60
C VAL A 42 10.27 -0.33 -16.15
N LEU A 43 10.28 0.65 -17.03
CA LEU A 43 9.93 2.04 -16.70
C LEU A 43 8.53 2.19 -16.08
N PRO A 44 7.46 1.58 -16.61
CA PRO A 44 6.13 1.68 -15.99
C PRO A 44 6.07 1.10 -14.59
N ILE A 45 6.81 0.02 -14.32
CA ILE A 45 6.85 -0.63 -13.00
C ILE A 45 7.46 0.31 -11.95
N ALA A 46 8.54 1.02 -12.31
CA ALA A 46 9.17 1.99 -11.41
C ALA A 46 8.22 3.15 -11.05
N VAL A 47 7.43 3.63 -12.01
CA VAL A 47 6.42 4.70 -11.78
C VAL A 47 5.30 4.23 -10.86
N ILE A 48 4.82 2.99 -11.02
CA ILE A 48 3.77 2.41 -10.17
C ILE A 48 4.25 2.28 -8.73
N GLN A 49 5.49 1.84 -8.50
CA GLN A 49 6.06 1.70 -7.16
C GLN A 49 6.16 3.05 -6.44
N HIS A 50 6.50 4.12 -7.15
CA HIS A 50 6.55 5.46 -6.55
C HIS A 50 5.17 5.93 -6.10
N ARG A 51 4.15 5.79 -6.93
CA ARG A 51 2.75 6.15 -6.60
C ARG A 51 2.19 5.32 -5.43
N SER A 52 2.50 4.03 -5.39
CA SER A 52 2.02 3.13 -4.34
C SER A 52 2.52 3.55 -2.94
N ARG A 53 3.75 4.02 -2.83
CA ARG A 53 4.31 4.50 -1.55
C ARG A 53 3.58 5.74 -1.02
N HIS A 54 3.21 6.68 -1.89
CA HIS A 54 2.43 7.85 -1.50
C HIS A 54 1.04 7.47 -1.01
N GLN A 55 0.34 6.59 -1.73
CA GLN A 55 -1.00 6.13 -1.34
C GLN A 55 -1.01 5.37 -0.01
N VAL A 56 0.02 4.59 0.29
CA VAL A 56 0.14 3.89 1.58
C VAL A 56 0.35 4.89 2.72
N SER A 57 1.18 5.91 2.54
CA SER A 57 1.41 6.95 3.55
C SER A 57 0.15 7.78 3.82
N GLU A 58 -0.61 8.12 2.78
CA GLU A 58 -1.89 8.84 2.88
C GLU A 58 -2.94 8.00 3.62
N ALA A 59 -3.09 6.72 3.27
CA ALA A 59 -3.99 5.80 3.95
C ALA A 59 -3.64 5.60 5.42
N ASP A 60 -2.36 5.57 5.77
CA ASP A 60 -1.89 5.44 7.15
C ASP A 60 -2.23 6.69 7.97
N ARG A 61 -1.99 7.90 7.45
CA ARG A 61 -2.36 9.17 8.09
C ARG A 61 -3.88 9.29 8.28
N SER A 62 -4.66 8.93 7.28
CA SER A 62 -6.12 8.92 7.36
C SER A 62 -6.60 7.96 8.46
N THR A 63 -6.01 6.76 8.54
CA THR A 63 -6.32 5.77 9.58
C THR A 63 -5.98 6.30 10.97
N GLN A 64 -4.83 6.94 11.14
CA GLN A 64 -4.43 7.57 12.41
C GLN A 64 -5.41 8.71 12.79
N GLY A 65 -5.82 9.54 11.82
CA GLY A 65 -6.82 10.59 12.01
C GLY A 65 -8.15 10.05 12.52
N ILE A 66 -8.65 8.96 11.92
CA ILE A 66 -9.88 8.28 12.34
C ILE A 66 -9.76 7.75 13.77
N GLN A 67 -8.67 7.04 14.08
CA GLN A 67 -8.45 6.47 15.42
C GLN A 67 -8.37 7.57 16.48
N LEU A 68 -7.67 8.67 16.19
CA LEU A 68 -7.56 9.81 17.09
C LEU A 68 -8.91 10.47 17.32
N ALA A 69 -9.69 10.67 16.27
CA ALA A 69 -11.03 11.24 16.36
C ALA A 69 -11.96 10.35 17.21
N GLN A 70 -11.95 9.03 16.99
CA GLN A 70 -12.73 8.07 17.78
C GLN A 70 -12.30 8.07 19.23
N MET A 71 -11.01 8.08 19.52
CA MET A 71 -10.48 8.13 20.88
C MET A 71 -11.00 9.36 21.65
N HIS A 72 -10.92 10.55 21.02
CA HIS A 72 -11.40 11.77 21.65
C HIS A 72 -12.92 11.80 21.79
N LEU A 73 -13.65 11.28 20.81
CA LEU A 73 -15.11 11.15 20.88
C LEU A 73 -15.54 10.28 22.06
N GLU A 74 -14.96 9.06 22.20
CA GLU A 74 -15.28 8.16 23.29
C GLU A 74 -14.85 8.70 24.66
N ARG A 75 -13.68 9.35 24.71
CA ARG A 75 -13.22 10.02 25.93
C ARG A 75 -14.20 11.10 26.37
N THR A 76 -14.67 11.94 25.45
CA THR A 76 -15.61 13.02 25.75
C THR A 76 -16.98 12.48 26.14
N LYS A 77 -17.47 11.43 25.49
CA LYS A 77 -18.69 10.70 25.88
C LYS A 77 -18.59 10.11 27.29
N GLY A 78 -17.42 9.60 27.65
CA GLY A 78 -17.14 9.03 28.96
C GLY A 78 -17.26 10.03 30.12
N LEU A 79 -17.14 11.35 29.84
CA LEU A 79 -17.36 12.40 30.85
C LEU A 79 -18.83 12.52 31.23
N GLY A 80 -19.74 12.06 30.39
CA GLY A 80 -21.18 12.12 30.60
C GLY A 80 -21.80 13.46 30.19
N PHE A 81 -23.13 13.44 30.11
CA PHE A 81 -23.92 14.62 29.75
C PHE A 81 -23.68 15.79 30.74
N GLY A 82 -23.50 16.98 30.19
CA GLY A 82 -23.26 18.21 30.97
C GLY A 82 -21.83 18.39 31.50
N ASN A 83 -20.98 17.36 31.42
CA ASN A 83 -19.54 17.42 31.79
C ASN A 83 -18.63 17.44 30.56
N ALA A 84 -19.15 17.14 29.39
CA ALA A 84 -18.41 17.24 28.14
C ALA A 84 -18.09 18.70 27.82
N VAL A 85 -16.84 19.02 27.56
CA VAL A 85 -16.34 20.37 27.28
C VAL A 85 -15.60 20.40 25.95
N ASN A 86 -15.54 21.60 25.38
CA ASN A 86 -14.73 21.83 24.20
C ASN A 86 -13.24 21.63 24.56
N ASP A 87 -12.50 20.98 23.68
CA ASP A 87 -11.09 20.72 23.85
C ASP A 87 -10.40 20.77 22.48
N ALA A 88 -9.11 21.06 22.46
CA ALA A 88 -8.33 21.06 21.23
C ALA A 88 -6.87 20.79 21.55
N GLY A 89 -6.17 20.19 20.61
CA GLY A 89 -4.74 19.92 20.77
C GLY A 89 -4.12 19.38 19.50
N GLN A 90 -2.91 18.84 19.65
CA GLN A 90 -2.16 18.23 18.58
C GLN A 90 -1.48 16.96 19.08
N THR A 91 -1.55 15.92 18.26
CA THR A 91 -0.88 14.64 18.52
C THR A 91 -0.05 14.26 17.30
N GLY A 92 1.28 14.38 17.43
CA GLY A 92 2.18 14.25 16.30
C GLY A 92 1.91 15.34 15.25
N GLU A 93 1.63 14.94 14.03
CA GLU A 93 1.32 15.86 12.92
C GLU A 93 -0.19 16.13 12.74
N ILE A 94 -1.04 15.52 13.58
CA ILE A 94 -2.50 15.62 13.49
C ILE A 94 -3.01 16.58 14.56
N ALA A 95 -3.63 17.68 14.14
CA ALA A 95 -4.37 18.56 15.02
C ALA A 95 -5.79 18.00 15.23
N TRP A 96 -6.35 18.21 16.40
CA TRP A 96 -7.70 17.78 16.72
C TRP A 96 -8.46 18.83 17.51
N THR A 97 -9.77 18.87 17.31
CA THR A 97 -10.67 19.78 17.99
C THR A 97 -11.96 19.04 18.37
N VAL A 98 -12.36 19.17 19.60
CA VAL A 98 -13.62 18.65 20.15
C VAL A 98 -14.56 19.83 20.37
N GLN A 99 -15.74 19.77 19.78
CA GLN A 99 -16.80 20.76 19.98
C GLN A 99 -18.03 20.06 20.57
N VAL A 100 -18.54 20.61 21.67
CA VAL A 100 -19.77 20.15 22.30
C VAL A 100 -20.80 21.24 22.15
N THR A 101 -21.95 20.91 21.56
CA THR A 101 -23.02 21.85 21.28
C THR A 101 -24.35 21.28 21.79
N ASN A 102 -25.08 22.03 22.62
CA ASN A 102 -26.43 21.65 23.00
C ASN A 102 -27.38 21.79 21.79
N VAL A 103 -28.04 20.68 21.43
CA VAL A 103 -28.93 20.62 20.26
C VAL A 103 -30.38 20.68 20.66
N ALA A 104 -30.71 20.10 21.82
CA ALA A 104 -32.04 20.11 22.39
C ALA A 104 -31.96 19.90 23.92
N PHE A 105 -33.08 20.09 24.62
CA PHE A 105 -33.12 19.80 26.05
C PHE A 105 -32.73 18.34 26.33
N GLY A 106 -31.68 18.16 27.11
CA GLY A 106 -31.15 16.84 27.43
C GLY A 106 -30.37 16.15 26.29
N LEU A 107 -29.93 16.88 25.25
CA LEU A 107 -29.23 16.32 24.11
C LEU A 107 -28.06 17.21 23.67
N ASP A 108 -26.86 16.74 23.81
CA ASP A 108 -25.63 17.38 23.33
C ASP A 108 -25.10 16.66 22.12
N ARG A 109 -24.57 17.43 21.16
CA ARG A 109 -23.80 16.93 20.03
C ARG A 109 -22.32 17.10 20.34
N ILE A 110 -21.58 16.01 20.26
CA ILE A 110 -20.11 16.02 20.30
C ILE A 110 -19.61 15.87 18.88
N GLN A 111 -18.80 16.79 18.45
CA GLN A 111 -18.16 16.77 17.12
C GLN A 111 -16.65 16.82 17.32
N VAL A 112 -15.95 15.86 16.72
CA VAL A 112 -14.49 15.81 16.73
C VAL A 112 -13.99 15.95 15.31
N THR A 113 -13.13 16.93 15.10
CA THR A 113 -12.48 17.20 13.81
C THR A 113 -10.99 16.94 13.99
N THR A 114 -10.42 16.13 13.14
CA THR A 114 -8.96 15.92 13.02
C THR A 114 -8.50 16.51 11.69
N THR A 115 -7.33 17.16 11.69
CA THR A 115 -6.75 17.83 10.53
C THR A 115 -5.27 17.47 10.44
N TRP A 116 -4.82 17.11 9.24
CA TRP A 116 -3.42 16.80 8.95
C TRP A 116 -3.01 17.33 7.57
N LYS A 117 -1.70 17.41 7.34
CA LYS A 117 -1.18 17.77 6.02
C LYS A 117 -0.75 16.53 5.25
N ASP A 118 -1.18 16.45 3.99
CA ASP A 118 -0.64 15.51 3.02
C ASP A 118 0.04 16.28 1.89
N GLY A 119 1.37 16.36 1.97
CA GLY A 119 2.16 17.27 1.13
C GLY A 119 1.76 18.74 1.38
N ASP A 120 1.26 19.41 0.34
CA ASP A 120 0.80 20.81 0.39
C ASP A 120 -0.73 20.94 0.62
N VAL A 121 -1.44 19.81 0.71
CA VAL A 121 -2.90 19.80 0.91
C VAL A 121 -3.22 19.54 2.38
N GLU A 122 -4.16 20.32 2.90
CA GLU A 122 -4.73 20.12 4.23
C GLU A 122 -5.96 19.24 4.14
N GLU A 123 -5.89 18.07 4.78
CA GLU A 123 -6.98 17.09 4.86
C GLU A 123 -7.64 17.16 6.23
N SER A 124 -8.96 16.95 6.28
CA SER A 124 -9.70 16.94 7.53
C SER A 124 -10.75 15.84 7.56
N LEU A 125 -10.95 15.28 8.74
CA LEU A 125 -12.00 14.32 9.03
C LEU A 125 -12.82 14.81 10.21
N THR A 126 -14.14 14.74 10.09
CA THR A 126 -15.05 15.08 11.18
C THR A 126 -15.96 13.90 11.48
N ILE A 127 -16.02 13.51 12.75
CA ILE A 127 -17.01 12.57 13.27
C ILE A 127 -17.86 13.25 14.32
N ALA A 128 -19.13 12.86 14.42
CA ALA A 128 -20.04 13.43 15.40
C ALA A 128 -20.95 12.34 15.98
N ASP A 129 -21.33 12.55 17.24
CA ASP A 129 -22.27 11.69 17.95
C ASP A 129 -23.16 12.52 18.88
N LEU A 130 -24.24 11.93 19.36
CA LEU A 130 -25.20 12.55 20.24
C LEU A 130 -25.12 11.94 21.64
N LEU A 131 -25.05 12.78 22.66
CA LEU A 131 -25.05 12.39 24.05
C LEU A 131 -26.32 12.87 24.71
N SER A 132 -27.12 11.97 25.26
CA SER A 132 -28.39 12.28 25.92
C SER A 132 -28.32 12.07 27.44
N THR A 133 -29.14 12.83 28.16
CA THR A 133 -29.46 12.48 29.55
C THR A 133 -30.23 11.16 29.55
N ARG A 134 -29.75 10.17 30.33
CA ARG A 134 -30.57 9.01 30.69
C ARG A 134 -31.44 9.33 31.91
#